data_ba2bcc469fc8fae580a09b5e160e7d97
#
_entry.id   ba2bcc469fc8fae580a09b5e160e7d97
#
_cell.length_a   1.000
_cell.length_b   1.000
_cell.length_c   1.000
_cell.angle_alpha   90.00
_cell.angle_beta   90.00
_cell.angle_gamma   90.00
#
_symmetry.space_group_name_H-M   'P 1'
#
loop_
_entity.id
_entity.type
_entity.pdbx_description
1 polymer ?
#
loop_
_entity_poly.entity_id
_entity_poly.type
_entity_poly.pdbx_seq_one_letter_code
_entity_poly.pdbx_strand_id
1 'polypeptide(L)'
;NTNIQDAAILHSHTTVGKNCTIGHGAIVHGCTVGDDTLIGMGAIVLNGAKIGNHCLVGAGALVTGKMDAPDGSLILGSPAKVIRPLTEAELADNQHSVDFYANNVKNYR
;
A
#
# COMPACT_ATOMS: atom_id res chain seq x y z
N ASN A 1 -4.11 -14.22 -4.07
CA ASN A 1 -5.41 -13.57 -3.81
C ASN A 1 -5.18 -12.12 -3.40
N THR A 2 -5.58 -11.23 -4.26
CA THR A 2 -5.51 -9.81 -3.99
C THR A 2 -6.92 -9.30 -3.71
N ASN A 3 -7.05 -8.51 -2.64
CA ASN A 3 -8.33 -7.95 -2.23
C ASN A 3 -8.38 -6.49 -2.63
N ILE A 4 -9.31 -6.18 -3.52
CA ILE A 4 -9.54 -4.81 -3.99
C ILE A 4 -10.86 -4.35 -3.43
N GLN A 5 -10.84 -3.37 -2.55
CA GLN A 5 -12.03 -2.91 -1.84
C GLN A 5 -12.82 -1.89 -2.65
N ASP A 6 -14.00 -1.51 -2.14
CA ASP A 6 -14.94 -0.67 -2.87
C ASP A 6 -14.33 0.67 -3.29
N ALA A 7 -14.69 1.11 -4.49
CA ALA A 7 -14.23 2.36 -5.08
C ALA A 7 -12.71 2.46 -5.29
N ALA A 8 -11.96 1.37 -5.09
CA ALA A 8 -10.55 1.35 -5.47
C ALA A 8 -10.43 1.28 -6.98
N ILE A 9 -9.42 1.97 -7.52
CA ILE A 9 -9.20 2.05 -8.96
C ILE A 9 -7.80 1.56 -9.30
N LEU A 10 -7.73 0.55 -10.17
CA LEU A 10 -6.48 0.07 -10.76
C LEU A 10 -6.45 0.50 -12.21
N HIS A 11 -5.51 1.33 -12.56
CA HIS A 11 -5.40 1.85 -13.92
C HIS A 11 -4.51 0.95 -14.79
N SER A 12 -4.52 1.20 -16.11
CA SER A 12 -3.70 0.42 -17.05
C SER A 12 -2.21 0.52 -16.71
N HIS A 13 -1.46 -0.52 -17.08
CA HIS A 13 -0.01 -0.64 -16.80
C HIS A 13 0.33 -0.74 -15.31
N THR A 14 -0.64 -1.11 -14.49
CA THR A 14 -0.42 -1.34 -13.06
C THR A 14 -0.17 -2.83 -12.83
N THR A 15 0.88 -3.14 -12.08
CA THR A 15 1.18 -4.50 -11.66
C THR A 15 1.03 -4.59 -10.15
N VAL A 16 0.14 -5.48 -9.71
CA VAL A 16 -0.09 -5.72 -8.28
C VAL A 16 0.15 -7.19 -8.00
N GLY A 17 1.00 -7.48 -7.02
CA GLY A 17 1.35 -8.84 -6.67
C GLY A 17 0.25 -9.60 -5.95
N LYS A 18 0.61 -10.75 -5.39
CA LYS A 18 -0.33 -11.64 -4.68
C LYS A 18 -0.59 -11.15 -3.27
N ASN A 19 -1.77 -11.47 -2.75
CA ASN A 19 -2.16 -11.22 -1.36
C ASN A 19 -2.05 -9.75 -0.94
N CYS A 20 -2.27 -8.84 -1.89
CA CYS A 20 -2.31 -7.42 -1.59
C CYS A 20 -3.69 -6.99 -1.17
N THR A 21 -3.77 -5.90 -0.43
CA THR A 21 -5.04 -5.25 -0.11
C THR A 21 -5.00 -3.84 -0.65
N ILE A 22 -5.96 -3.52 -1.50
CA ILE A 22 -6.12 -2.17 -2.04
C ILE A 22 -7.34 -1.56 -1.35
N GLY A 23 -7.11 -0.62 -0.47
CA GLY A 23 -8.15 -0.04 0.37
C GLY A 23 -9.20 0.76 -0.38
N HIS A 24 -10.30 1.07 0.31
CA HIS A 24 -11.40 1.83 -0.26
C HIS A 24 -10.92 3.16 -0.84
N GLY A 25 -11.35 3.46 -2.06
CA GLY A 25 -11.04 4.72 -2.71
C GLY A 25 -9.58 4.92 -3.08
N ALA A 26 -8.72 3.93 -2.89
CA ALA A 26 -7.32 4.04 -3.30
C ALA A 26 -7.21 4.02 -4.83
N ILE A 27 -6.24 4.76 -5.35
CA ILE A 27 -5.97 4.82 -6.78
C ILE A 27 -4.55 4.31 -7.01
N VAL A 28 -4.43 3.26 -7.81
CA VAL A 28 -3.15 2.64 -8.14
C VAL A 28 -2.98 2.77 -9.65
N HIS A 29 -2.04 3.61 -10.08
CA HIS A 29 -1.97 4.05 -11.48
C HIS A 29 -0.56 3.86 -12.04
N GLY A 30 -0.42 2.94 -13.00
CA GLY A 30 0.83 2.77 -13.74
C GLY A 30 2.05 2.44 -12.91
N CYS A 31 1.88 1.80 -11.77
CA CYS A 31 2.96 1.51 -10.83
C CYS A 31 3.13 0.01 -10.61
N THR A 32 4.15 -0.35 -9.86
CA THR A 32 4.41 -1.74 -9.49
C THR A 32 4.30 -1.90 -7.99
N VAL A 33 3.45 -2.82 -7.55
CA VAL A 33 3.24 -3.15 -6.13
C VAL A 33 3.59 -4.61 -5.94
N GLY A 34 4.49 -4.88 -5.01
CA GLY A 34 4.93 -6.24 -4.72
C GLY A 34 3.89 -7.06 -3.97
N ASP A 35 4.27 -8.26 -3.57
CA ASP A 35 3.37 -9.18 -2.86
C ASP A 35 3.13 -8.76 -1.42
N ASP A 36 2.00 -9.16 -0.85
CA ASP A 36 1.67 -8.99 0.57
C ASP A 36 1.76 -7.54 1.03
N THR A 37 1.44 -6.61 0.15
CA THR A 37 1.50 -5.17 0.42
C THR A 37 0.09 -4.63 0.62
N LEU A 38 -0.05 -3.70 1.56
CA LEU A 38 -1.32 -3.02 1.80
C LEU A 38 -1.24 -1.58 1.35
N ILE A 39 -2.18 -1.20 0.50
CA ILE A 39 -2.40 0.20 0.09
C ILE A 39 -3.59 0.72 0.87
N GLY A 40 -3.36 1.69 1.74
CA GLY A 40 -4.39 2.20 2.64
C GLY A 40 -5.52 2.94 1.93
N MET A 41 -6.62 3.15 2.65
CA MET A 41 -7.80 3.85 2.11
C MET A 41 -7.43 5.22 1.58
N GLY A 42 -7.92 5.56 0.40
CA GLY A 42 -7.72 6.87 -0.19
C GLY A 42 -6.30 7.20 -0.61
N ALA A 43 -5.37 6.26 -0.50
CA ALA A 43 -4.00 6.47 -0.97
C ALA A 43 -3.97 6.55 -2.49
N ILE A 44 -3.05 7.33 -3.02
CA ILE A 44 -2.85 7.49 -4.45
C ILE A 44 -1.41 7.10 -4.78
N VAL A 45 -1.23 6.14 -5.69
CA VAL A 45 0.09 5.70 -6.13
C VAL A 45 0.20 6.02 -7.61
N LEU A 46 1.15 6.87 -7.96
CA LEU A 46 1.27 7.44 -9.30
C LEU A 46 2.21 6.63 -10.21
N ASN A 47 2.17 6.96 -11.50
CA ASN A 47 2.95 6.26 -12.53
C ASN A 47 4.43 6.20 -12.18
N GLY A 48 5.00 5.02 -12.36
CA GLY A 48 6.43 4.79 -12.18
C GLY A 48 6.85 4.44 -10.75
N ALA A 49 5.96 4.60 -9.77
CA ALA A 49 6.28 4.23 -8.40
C ALA A 49 6.52 2.73 -8.29
N LYS A 50 7.47 2.35 -7.45
CA LYS A 50 7.77 0.96 -7.14
C LYS A 50 7.64 0.74 -5.65
N ILE A 51 6.73 -0.13 -5.28
CA ILE A 51 6.47 -0.52 -3.90
C ILE A 51 6.86 -1.98 -3.76
N GLY A 52 7.77 -2.29 -2.85
CA GLY A 52 8.25 -3.65 -2.67
C GLY A 52 7.24 -4.59 -2.03
N ASN A 53 7.70 -5.77 -1.66
CA ASN A 53 6.89 -6.76 -0.96
C ASN A 53 6.72 -6.38 0.51
N HIS A 54 5.63 -6.83 1.12
CA HIS A 54 5.38 -6.64 2.55
C HIS A 54 5.45 -5.18 2.99
N CYS A 55 5.00 -4.26 2.14
CA CYS A 55 4.96 -2.84 2.46
C CYS A 55 3.60 -2.41 2.99
N LEU A 56 3.59 -1.29 3.68
CA LEU A 56 2.37 -0.62 4.10
C LEU A 56 2.38 0.81 3.59
N VAL A 57 1.41 1.14 2.77
CA VAL A 57 1.16 2.53 2.37
C VAL A 57 0.00 3.04 3.21
N GLY A 58 0.24 4.07 4.00
CA GLY A 58 -0.76 4.61 4.92
C GLY A 58 -1.95 5.22 4.21
N ALA A 59 -3.06 5.33 4.94
CA ALA A 59 -4.29 5.92 4.41
C ALA A 59 -4.04 7.37 3.96
N GLY A 60 -4.55 7.72 2.81
CA GLY A 60 -4.44 9.07 2.26
C GLY A 60 -3.05 9.46 1.78
N ALA A 61 -2.08 8.56 1.77
CA ALA A 61 -0.74 8.87 1.28
C ALA A 61 -0.75 9.16 -0.22
N LEU A 62 0.10 10.08 -0.64
CA LEU A 62 0.31 10.39 -2.06
C LEU A 62 1.72 9.91 -2.45
N VAL A 63 1.78 8.78 -3.12
CA VAL A 63 3.05 8.17 -3.55
C VAL A 63 3.34 8.63 -4.98
N THR A 64 4.40 9.42 -5.12
CA THR A 64 4.77 9.97 -6.43
C THR A 64 5.56 8.94 -7.25
N GLY A 65 5.68 9.20 -8.55
CA GLY A 65 6.33 8.27 -9.48
C GLY A 65 7.82 8.04 -9.24
N LYS A 66 8.45 8.84 -8.40
CA LYS A 66 9.87 8.66 -8.06
C LYS A 66 10.10 7.71 -6.89
N MET A 67 9.01 7.27 -6.25
CA MET A 67 9.13 6.36 -5.11
C MET A 67 9.71 5.01 -5.56
N ASP A 68 10.70 4.55 -4.82
CA ASP A 68 11.24 3.21 -4.96
C ASP A 68 11.42 2.67 -3.54
N ALA A 69 10.35 2.06 -3.03
CA ALA A 69 10.31 1.60 -1.65
C ALA A 69 10.81 0.15 -1.57
N PRO A 70 11.82 -0.11 -0.74
CA PRO A 70 12.29 -1.48 -0.53
C PRO A 70 11.25 -2.32 0.18
N ASP A 71 11.44 -3.64 0.17
CA ASP A 71 10.56 -4.55 0.86
C ASP A 71 10.44 -4.19 2.34
N GLY A 72 9.25 -4.37 2.89
CA GLY A 72 9.00 -4.16 4.31
C GLY A 72 8.99 -2.71 4.75
N SER A 73 8.67 -1.77 3.87
CA SER A 73 8.67 -0.34 4.18
C SER A 73 7.33 0.16 4.69
N LEU A 74 7.39 1.09 5.63
CA LEU A 74 6.24 1.90 6.03
C LEU A 74 6.31 3.22 5.26
N ILE A 75 5.28 3.51 4.49
CA ILE A 75 5.23 4.66 3.58
C ILE A 75 4.07 5.56 3.98
N LEU A 76 4.35 6.79 4.38
CA LEU A 76 3.34 7.73 4.88
C LEU A 76 3.54 9.12 4.29
N GLY A 77 2.45 9.87 4.23
CA GLY A 77 2.48 11.31 3.96
C GLY A 77 2.05 11.71 2.57
N SER A 78 2.06 13.03 2.35
CA SER A 78 1.71 13.63 1.07
C SER A 78 2.61 14.87 0.86
N PRO A 79 3.64 14.78 0.02
CA PRO A 79 4.11 13.59 -0.70
C PRO A 79 4.63 12.51 0.25
N ALA A 80 4.36 11.26 -0.09
CA ALA A 80 4.72 10.15 0.76
C ALA A 80 6.23 9.88 0.74
N LYS A 81 6.72 9.40 1.89
CA LYS A 81 8.11 9.00 2.06
C LYS A 81 8.18 7.67 2.77
N VAL A 82 9.26 6.95 2.54
CA VAL A 82 9.58 5.78 3.34
C VAL A 82 10.02 6.28 4.72
N ILE A 83 9.20 5.99 5.73
CA ILE A 83 9.42 6.51 7.08
C ILE A 83 10.41 5.64 7.83
N ARG A 84 10.20 4.33 7.75
CA ARG A 84 11.04 3.33 8.43
C ARG A 84 10.67 1.94 7.93
N PRO A 85 11.51 0.94 8.21
CA PRO A 85 11.08 -0.44 7.99
C PRO A 85 9.92 -0.81 8.91
N LEU A 86 9.09 -1.72 8.47
CA LEU A 86 8.05 -2.30 9.32
C LEU A 86 8.71 -3.22 10.36
N THR A 87 8.15 -3.25 11.56
CA THR A 87 8.59 -4.20 12.58
C THR A 87 8.08 -5.60 12.27
N GLU A 88 8.63 -6.62 12.94
CA GLU A 88 8.17 -7.98 12.76
C GLU A 88 6.69 -8.12 13.14
N ALA A 89 6.25 -7.43 14.18
CA ALA A 89 4.85 -7.44 14.56
C ALA A 89 3.97 -6.83 13.48
N GLU A 90 4.39 -5.73 12.89
CA GLU A 90 3.66 -5.08 11.80
C GLU A 90 3.62 -5.95 10.55
N LEU A 91 4.72 -6.62 10.23
CA LEU A 91 4.76 -7.55 9.10
C LEU A 91 3.82 -8.74 9.33
N ALA A 92 3.76 -9.26 10.54
CA ALA A 92 2.84 -10.33 10.89
C ALA A 92 1.38 -9.87 10.73
N ASP A 93 1.06 -8.67 11.20
CA ASP A 93 -0.29 -8.11 11.07
C ASP A 93 -0.69 -7.97 9.60
N ASN A 94 0.22 -7.59 8.74
CA ASN A 94 -0.03 -7.48 7.30
C ASN A 94 -0.52 -8.78 6.68
N GLN A 95 -0.19 -9.91 7.27
CA GLN A 95 -0.53 -11.22 6.73
C GLN A 95 -1.80 -11.81 7.31
N HIS A 96 -2.34 -11.23 8.38
CA HIS A 96 -3.42 -11.88 9.11
C HIS A 96 -4.78 -11.69 8.50
N SER A 97 -5.30 -10.49 8.45
CA SER A 97 -6.61 -10.31 7.83
C SER A 97 -6.80 -8.87 7.40
N VAL A 98 -7.58 -8.73 6.35
CA VAL A 98 -7.95 -7.42 5.82
C VAL A 98 -8.72 -6.62 6.87
N ASP A 99 -9.63 -7.26 7.58
CA ASP A 99 -10.48 -6.57 8.55
C ASP A 99 -9.68 -6.05 9.73
N PHE A 100 -8.85 -6.88 10.30
CA PHE A 100 -7.96 -6.47 11.38
C PHE A 100 -7.06 -5.33 10.93
N TYR A 101 -6.55 -5.45 9.74
CA TYR A 101 -5.65 -4.48 9.18
C TYR A 101 -6.34 -3.14 8.91
N ALA A 102 -7.54 -3.16 8.40
CA ALA A 102 -8.31 -1.95 8.16
C ALA A 102 -8.50 -1.16 9.45
N ASN A 103 -8.71 -1.82 10.57
CA ASN A 103 -8.82 -1.17 11.87
C ASN A 103 -7.50 -0.55 12.30
N ASN A 104 -6.40 -1.23 12.06
CA ASN A 104 -5.07 -0.70 12.39
C ASN A 104 -4.70 0.50 11.52
N VAL A 105 -5.05 0.48 10.26
CA VAL A 105 -4.79 1.61 9.36
C VAL A 105 -5.43 2.90 9.89
N LYS A 106 -6.60 2.81 10.50
CA LYS A 106 -7.26 3.99 11.09
C LYS A 106 -6.41 4.62 12.18
N ASN A 107 -5.58 3.87 12.85
CA ASN A 107 -4.74 4.36 13.93
C ASN A 107 -3.49 5.09 13.44
N TYR A 108 -3.19 4.99 12.15
CA TYR A 108 -2.02 5.64 11.57
C TYR A 108 -2.30 7.06 11.05
N ARG A 109 -3.46 7.55 11.27
CA ARG A 109 -3.85 8.88 10.81
C ARG A 109 -3.34 9.98 11.70
#